data_b068ae2f5a5e73b4919f5d9a14c282aa
#
_entry.id   b068ae2f5a5e73b4919f5d9a14c282aa
#
_cell.length_a   1.000
_cell.length_b   1.000
_cell.length_c   1.000
_cell.angle_alpha   90.00
_cell.angle_beta   90.00
_cell.angle_gamma   90.00
#
_symmetry.space_group_name_H-M   'P 1'
#
loop_
_entity.id
_entity.type
_entity.pdbx_description
1 polymer ?
#
loop_
_entity_poly.entity_id
_entity_poly.type
_entity_poly.pdbx_seq_one_letter_code
_entity_poly.pdbx_strand_id
1 'polypeptide(L)'
;MSVVALVGNPRAGSRTLTVAVEAARAIGQRLDGGDTCEVVDLAALGPHLLAPGASAGVEVALELVAEASVLVVASPTYKGTYTGLLKAFLDRLPPQALAGKAALPLLVMGDARHALAVEVHLRPLLVELGATVPTPGLAVLESELPRLAEVVTAWAGRVAPQAAVAIGGGVLG
;
A
#
# COMPACT_ATOMS: atom_id res chain seq x y z
N MET A 1 -13.35 9.36 -5.90
CA MET A 1 -12.59 8.40 -5.07
C MET A 1 -11.20 8.26 -5.67
N SER A 2 -10.16 8.34 -4.86
CA SER A 2 -8.77 8.22 -5.29
C SER A 2 -8.17 6.92 -4.77
N VAL A 3 -7.43 6.19 -5.64
CA VAL A 3 -6.65 5.02 -5.28
C VAL A 3 -5.18 5.35 -5.48
N VAL A 4 -4.39 5.16 -4.42
CA VAL A 4 -2.94 5.42 -4.43
C VAL A 4 -2.18 4.13 -4.14
N ALA A 5 -1.15 3.84 -4.94
CA ALA A 5 -0.17 2.80 -4.67
C ALA A 5 1.07 3.41 -4.02
N LEU A 6 1.30 3.14 -2.75
CA LEU A 6 2.51 3.50 -2.01
C LEU A 6 3.50 2.34 -2.06
N VAL A 7 4.69 2.57 -2.62
CA VAL A 7 5.67 1.52 -2.89
C VAL A 7 6.97 1.74 -2.11
N GLY A 8 7.20 0.90 -1.11
CA GLY A 8 8.36 0.95 -0.21
C GLY A 8 9.54 0.10 -0.66
N ASN A 9 9.89 0.10 -1.96
CA ASN A 9 11.08 -0.58 -2.47
C ASN A 9 12.19 0.43 -2.78
N PRO A 10 13.42 0.24 -2.27
CA PRO A 10 14.52 1.16 -2.55
C PRO A 10 15.02 1.13 -4.01
N ARG A 11 14.57 0.17 -4.82
CA ARG A 11 14.94 0.02 -6.23
C ARG A 11 13.85 0.56 -7.13
N ALA A 12 14.18 1.52 -7.98
CA ALA A 12 13.29 2.00 -9.04
C ALA A 12 12.96 0.87 -10.04
N GLY A 13 11.74 0.89 -10.59
CA GLY A 13 11.28 -0.13 -11.54
C GLY A 13 11.19 -1.53 -10.95
N SER A 14 10.93 -1.65 -9.66
CA SER A 14 10.93 -2.91 -8.92
C SER A 14 9.72 -3.80 -9.25
N ARG A 15 9.86 -5.11 -8.99
CA ARG A 15 8.73 -6.06 -9.03
C ARG A 15 7.62 -5.65 -8.08
N THR A 16 7.97 -5.08 -6.92
CA THR A 16 7.00 -4.54 -5.96
C THR A 16 6.15 -3.44 -6.57
N LEU A 17 6.75 -2.53 -7.34
CA LEU A 17 6.03 -1.48 -8.07
C LEU A 17 5.02 -2.09 -9.05
N THR A 18 5.44 -3.06 -9.86
CA THR A 18 4.55 -3.74 -10.82
C THR A 18 3.35 -4.36 -10.11
N VAL A 19 3.59 -5.10 -9.02
CA VAL A 19 2.52 -5.75 -8.24
C VAL A 19 1.58 -4.72 -7.61
N ALA A 20 2.12 -3.63 -7.06
CA ALA A 20 1.34 -2.59 -6.42
C ALA A 20 0.41 -1.86 -7.40
N VAL A 21 0.92 -1.54 -8.59
CA VAL A 21 0.13 -0.87 -9.64
C VAL A 21 -0.99 -1.78 -10.15
N GLU A 22 -0.70 -3.05 -10.38
CA GLU A 22 -1.70 -4.04 -10.80
C GLU A 22 -2.79 -4.21 -9.73
N ALA A 23 -2.40 -4.30 -8.46
CA ALA A 23 -3.31 -4.40 -7.33
C ALA A 23 -4.19 -3.14 -7.20
N ALA A 24 -3.60 -1.94 -7.30
CA ALA A 24 -4.34 -0.69 -7.21
C ALA A 24 -5.36 -0.52 -8.34
N ARG A 25 -4.98 -0.88 -9.57
CA ARG A 25 -5.90 -0.89 -10.73
C ARG A 25 -7.06 -1.87 -10.53
N ALA A 26 -6.77 -3.09 -10.11
CA ALA A 26 -7.80 -4.11 -9.86
C ALA A 26 -8.80 -3.69 -8.77
N ILE A 27 -8.34 -2.95 -7.77
CA ILE A 27 -9.21 -2.36 -6.74
C ILE A 27 -10.02 -1.19 -7.34
N GLY A 28 -9.38 -0.25 -8.04
CA GLY A 28 -10.05 0.88 -8.67
C GLY A 28 -11.20 0.45 -9.59
N GLN A 29 -10.95 -0.51 -10.47
CA GLN A 29 -11.96 -1.09 -11.36
C GLN A 29 -13.19 -1.66 -10.63
N ARG A 30 -12.99 -2.21 -9.42
CA ARG A 30 -14.09 -2.79 -8.63
C ARG A 30 -14.87 -1.78 -7.82
N LEU A 31 -14.26 -0.67 -7.50
CA LEU A 31 -14.90 0.38 -6.69
C LEU A 31 -15.65 1.39 -7.55
N ASP A 32 -15.03 1.89 -8.64
CA ASP A 32 -15.61 2.97 -9.48
C ASP A 32 -15.59 2.67 -10.98
N GLY A 33 -15.08 1.53 -11.38
CA GLY A 33 -14.88 1.21 -12.80
C GLY A 33 -13.73 1.98 -13.47
N GLY A 34 -12.87 2.64 -12.69
CA GLY A 34 -11.71 3.39 -13.20
C GLY A 34 -10.41 2.59 -13.22
N ASP A 35 -9.57 2.82 -14.24
CA ASP A 35 -8.26 2.17 -14.41
C ASP A 35 -7.09 3.00 -13.88
N THR A 36 -7.36 4.21 -13.41
CA THR A 36 -6.31 5.14 -12.98
C THR A 36 -5.99 4.98 -11.51
N CYS A 37 -4.71 4.86 -11.20
CA CYS A 37 -4.21 4.97 -9.84
C CYS A 37 -3.01 5.92 -9.83
N GLU A 38 -2.86 6.67 -8.75
CA GLU A 38 -1.65 7.44 -8.50
C GLU A 38 -0.59 6.55 -7.84
N VAL A 39 0.68 6.84 -8.10
CA VAL A 39 1.79 6.04 -7.59
C VAL A 39 2.75 6.92 -6.81
N VAL A 40 3.02 6.55 -5.59
CA VAL A 40 4.09 7.11 -4.75
C VAL A 40 5.19 6.06 -4.63
N ASP A 41 6.23 6.18 -5.48
CA ASP A 41 7.39 5.29 -5.45
C ASP A 41 8.48 5.91 -4.55
N LEU A 42 8.72 5.30 -3.40
CA LEU A 42 9.70 5.79 -2.42
C LEU A 42 11.16 5.61 -2.85
N ALA A 43 11.43 4.88 -3.94
CA ALA A 43 12.79 4.72 -4.45
C ALA A 43 13.47 6.06 -4.72
N ALA A 44 12.73 7.02 -5.27
CA ALA A 44 13.25 8.37 -5.56
C ALA A 44 13.34 9.27 -4.31
N LEU A 45 12.57 8.97 -3.26
CA LEU A 45 12.48 9.78 -2.05
C LEU A 45 13.42 9.33 -0.93
N GLY A 46 13.96 8.10 -1.01
CA GLY A 46 14.78 7.49 0.03
C GLY A 46 15.85 8.40 0.63
N PRO A 47 16.69 9.07 -0.18
CA PRO A 47 17.72 9.96 0.35
C PRO A 47 17.21 11.15 1.16
N HIS A 48 15.94 11.52 0.98
CA HIS A 48 15.35 12.72 1.58
C HIS A 48 14.53 12.40 2.85
N LEU A 49 14.19 11.15 3.10
CA LEU A 49 13.27 10.78 4.21
C LEU A 49 13.91 11.00 5.59
N LEU A 50 15.21 10.74 5.73
CA LEU A 50 15.96 10.92 6.98
C LEU A 50 16.93 12.11 6.93
N ALA A 51 16.97 12.84 5.82
CA ALA A 51 17.81 14.03 5.70
C ALA A 51 17.23 15.20 6.54
N PRO A 52 18.10 16.03 7.13
CA PRO A 52 17.63 17.25 7.77
C PRO A 52 17.07 18.23 6.73
N GLY A 53 15.93 18.82 7.02
CA GLY A 53 15.27 19.81 6.18
C GLY A 53 14.05 19.28 5.43
N ALA A 54 13.29 20.20 4.86
CA ALA A 54 12.09 19.88 4.10
C ALA A 54 12.48 19.43 2.67
N SER A 55 11.73 18.48 2.14
CA SER A 55 11.82 18.04 0.74
C SER A 55 10.44 18.16 0.10
N ALA A 56 10.33 19.00 -0.92
CA ALA A 56 9.06 19.20 -1.62
C ALA A 56 8.49 17.88 -2.17
N GLY A 57 9.34 16.98 -2.66
CA GLY A 57 8.88 15.67 -3.14
C GLY A 57 8.31 14.79 -2.03
N VAL A 58 8.89 14.83 -0.84
CA VAL A 58 8.37 14.10 0.33
C VAL A 58 7.05 14.69 0.80
N GLU A 59 6.92 16.01 0.88
CA GLU A 59 5.68 16.68 1.30
C GLU A 59 4.53 16.38 0.33
N VAL A 60 4.75 16.48 -0.98
CA VAL A 60 3.75 16.12 -1.99
C VAL A 60 3.34 14.64 -1.86
N ALA A 61 4.29 13.74 -1.63
CA ALA A 61 3.99 12.32 -1.43
C ALA A 61 3.15 12.08 -0.16
N LEU A 62 3.44 12.79 0.93
CA LEU A 62 2.66 12.71 2.17
C LEU A 62 1.23 13.22 1.98
N GLU A 63 1.06 14.34 1.25
CA GLU A 63 -0.26 14.88 0.90
C GLU A 63 -1.06 13.90 0.05
N LEU A 64 -0.49 13.32 -1.02
CA LEU A 64 -1.15 12.33 -1.85
C LEU A 64 -1.64 11.11 -1.05
N VAL A 65 -0.80 10.63 -0.13
CA VAL A 65 -1.16 9.50 0.76
C VAL A 65 -2.26 9.92 1.75
N ALA A 66 -2.17 11.12 2.30
CA ALA A 66 -3.16 11.63 3.25
C ALA A 66 -4.52 11.94 2.60
N GLU A 67 -4.58 12.26 1.32
CA GLU A 67 -5.82 12.55 0.58
C GLU A 67 -6.45 11.32 -0.08
N ALA A 68 -5.72 10.21 -0.19
CA ALA A 68 -6.23 8.99 -0.80
C ALA A 68 -7.45 8.44 -0.06
N SER A 69 -8.47 7.99 -0.80
CA SER A 69 -9.58 7.21 -0.22
C SER A 69 -9.17 5.78 0.06
N VAL A 70 -8.39 5.19 -0.85
CA VAL A 70 -7.87 3.83 -0.76
C VAL A 70 -6.37 3.83 -1.03
N LEU A 71 -5.64 3.15 -0.17
CA LEU A 71 -4.19 2.98 -0.27
C LEU A 71 -3.85 1.50 -0.48
N VAL A 72 -3.08 1.18 -1.51
CA VAL A 72 -2.36 -0.09 -1.60
C VAL A 72 -0.94 0.18 -1.08
N VAL A 73 -0.62 -0.37 0.08
CA VAL A 73 0.68 -0.16 0.74
C VAL A 73 1.56 -1.37 0.50
N ALA A 74 2.54 -1.23 -0.38
CA ALA A 74 3.35 -2.32 -0.89
C ALA A 74 4.82 -2.22 -0.46
N SER A 75 5.41 -3.35 -0.09
CA SER A 75 6.83 -3.48 0.22
C SER A 75 7.37 -4.84 -0.22
N PRO A 76 8.65 -4.95 -0.58
CA PRO A 76 9.32 -6.25 -0.58
C PRO A 76 9.56 -6.70 0.87
N THR A 77 9.78 -7.98 1.09
CA THR A 77 10.27 -8.45 2.40
C THR A 77 11.79 -8.38 2.45
N TYR A 78 12.30 -7.50 3.31
CA TYR A 78 13.70 -7.43 3.68
C TYR A 78 13.84 -7.84 5.14
N LYS A 79 14.66 -8.89 5.39
CA LYS A 79 14.82 -9.44 6.74
C LYS A 79 13.49 -9.87 7.39
N GLY A 80 12.59 -10.44 6.56
CA GLY A 80 11.34 -11.05 7.03
C GLY A 80 10.18 -10.11 7.24
N THR A 81 10.30 -8.82 6.90
CA THR A 81 9.22 -7.84 7.05
C THR A 81 9.30 -6.73 5.97
N TYR A 82 8.43 -5.73 6.05
CA TYR A 82 8.49 -4.55 5.20
C TYR A 82 9.82 -3.80 5.37
N THR A 83 10.19 -2.97 4.39
CA THR A 83 11.47 -2.25 4.39
C THR A 83 11.48 -1.11 5.40
N GLY A 84 12.69 -0.78 5.88
CA GLY A 84 12.92 0.45 6.65
C GLY A 84 12.56 1.72 5.87
N LEU A 85 12.67 1.69 4.54
CA LEU A 85 12.28 2.80 3.67
C LEU A 85 10.78 3.11 3.80
N LEU A 86 9.92 2.09 3.75
CA LEU A 86 8.48 2.25 3.96
C LEU A 86 8.20 2.81 5.36
N LYS A 87 8.83 2.24 6.38
CA LYS A 87 8.64 2.69 7.77
C LYS A 87 9.07 4.14 7.96
N ALA A 88 10.22 4.54 7.41
CA ALA A 88 10.72 5.91 7.49
C ALA A 88 9.76 6.93 6.85
N PHE A 89 9.07 6.56 5.77
CA PHE A 89 8.04 7.39 5.16
C PHE A 89 6.78 7.46 6.04
N LEU A 90 6.28 6.32 6.50
CA LEU A 90 5.06 6.25 7.31
C LEU A 90 5.24 6.95 8.68
N ASP A 91 6.44 6.97 9.23
CA ASP A 91 6.77 7.70 10.46
C ASP A 91 6.63 9.24 10.31
N ARG A 92 6.59 9.76 9.09
CA ARG A 92 6.37 11.18 8.79
C ARG A 92 4.89 11.58 8.81
N LEU A 93 3.99 10.61 8.72
CA LEU A 93 2.55 10.88 8.78
C LEU A 93 2.13 11.30 10.21
N PRO A 94 1.25 12.28 10.35
CA PRO A 94 0.72 12.62 11.66
C PRO A 94 -0.14 11.47 12.23
N PRO A 95 -0.38 11.45 13.55
CA PRO A 95 -1.29 10.47 14.16
C PRO A 95 -2.64 10.46 13.45
N GLN A 96 -3.21 9.26 13.25
CA GLN A 96 -4.52 9.09 12.61
C GLN A 96 -4.63 9.64 11.17
N ALA A 97 -3.51 9.83 10.47
CA ALA A 97 -3.50 10.36 9.09
C ALA A 97 -4.33 9.54 8.10
N LEU A 98 -4.53 8.26 8.40
CA LEU A 98 -5.30 7.34 7.56
C LEU A 98 -6.73 7.06 8.10
N ALA A 99 -7.21 7.87 9.05
CA ALA A 99 -8.57 7.74 9.56
C ALA A 99 -9.62 7.92 8.44
N GLY A 100 -10.63 7.06 8.41
CA GLY A 100 -11.67 7.08 7.37
C GLY A 100 -11.24 6.53 5.99
N LYS A 101 -10.04 5.96 5.89
CA LYS A 101 -9.48 5.40 4.65
C LYS A 101 -9.39 3.87 4.73
N ALA A 102 -9.40 3.23 3.57
CA ALA A 102 -9.05 1.81 3.45
C ALA A 102 -7.57 1.67 3.08
N ALA A 103 -6.79 0.96 3.89
CA ALA A 103 -5.41 0.63 3.56
C ALA A 103 -5.25 -0.88 3.32
N LEU A 104 -4.69 -1.25 2.19
CA LEU A 104 -4.57 -2.62 1.70
C LEU A 104 -3.09 -3.03 1.76
N PRO A 105 -2.68 -3.82 2.77
CA PRO A 105 -1.28 -4.23 2.91
C PRO A 105 -0.90 -5.26 1.86
N LEU A 106 0.31 -5.10 1.26
CA LEU A 106 0.86 -5.96 0.24
C LEU A 106 2.35 -6.20 0.47
N LEU A 107 2.77 -7.45 0.49
CA LEU A 107 4.19 -7.83 0.54
C LEU A 107 4.57 -8.75 -0.64
N VAL A 108 5.69 -8.45 -1.28
CA VAL A 108 6.31 -9.29 -2.31
C VAL A 108 7.53 -9.98 -1.69
N MET A 109 7.62 -11.30 -1.82
CA MET A 109 8.60 -12.09 -1.11
C MET A 109 9.20 -13.22 -1.97
N GLY A 110 10.45 -13.55 -1.67
CA GLY A 110 11.13 -14.69 -2.29
C GLY A 110 10.86 -16.03 -1.59
N ASP A 111 10.34 -16.02 -0.36
CA ASP A 111 10.16 -17.22 0.45
C ASP A 111 8.80 -17.21 1.16
N ALA A 112 8.03 -18.29 1.02
CA ALA A 112 6.68 -18.43 1.58
C ALA A 112 6.62 -18.35 3.11
N ARG A 113 7.70 -18.63 3.82
CA ARG A 113 7.77 -18.48 5.29
C ARG A 113 7.53 -17.04 5.76
N HIS A 114 7.66 -16.06 4.88
CA HIS A 114 7.41 -14.66 5.19
C HIS A 114 5.96 -14.21 4.93
N ALA A 115 5.08 -15.10 4.42
CA ALA A 115 3.73 -14.73 4.02
C ALA A 115 2.90 -14.12 5.16
N LEU A 116 3.09 -14.59 6.39
CA LEU A 116 2.35 -14.06 7.54
C LEU A 116 2.75 -12.62 7.91
N ALA A 117 3.92 -12.13 7.47
CA ALA A 117 4.39 -10.79 7.80
C ALA A 117 3.44 -9.67 7.32
N VAL A 118 2.68 -9.90 6.26
CA VAL A 118 1.67 -8.93 5.78
C VAL A 118 0.60 -8.68 6.85
N GLU A 119 0.21 -9.72 7.58
CA GLU A 119 -0.83 -9.67 8.60
C GLU A 119 -0.29 -9.26 9.98
N VAL A 120 0.87 -9.76 10.37
CA VAL A 120 1.38 -9.57 11.73
C VAL A 120 2.32 -8.37 11.89
N HIS A 121 2.84 -7.83 10.78
CA HIS A 121 3.72 -6.67 10.80
C HIS A 121 3.11 -5.46 10.08
N LEU A 122 2.68 -5.59 8.82
CA LEU A 122 2.24 -4.44 8.04
C LEU A 122 0.81 -4.00 8.43
N ARG A 123 -0.12 -4.93 8.64
CA ARG A 123 -1.48 -4.60 9.09
C ARG A 123 -1.49 -3.78 10.38
N PRO A 124 -0.83 -4.18 11.48
CA PRO A 124 -0.85 -3.40 12.71
C PRO A 124 -0.33 -1.98 12.56
N LEU A 125 0.67 -1.77 11.71
CA LEU A 125 1.21 -0.45 11.42
C LEU A 125 0.16 0.47 10.75
N LEU A 126 -0.61 -0.06 9.79
CA LEU A 126 -1.66 0.70 9.12
C LEU A 126 -2.85 0.97 10.04
N VAL A 127 -3.18 0.04 10.92
CA VAL A 127 -4.21 0.22 11.97
C VAL A 127 -3.79 1.33 12.95
N GLU A 128 -2.51 1.38 13.36
CA GLU A 128 -1.97 2.44 14.22
C GLU A 128 -2.12 3.82 13.58
N LEU A 129 -1.99 3.91 12.26
CA LEU A 129 -2.22 5.16 11.50
C LEU A 129 -3.71 5.51 11.31
N GLY A 130 -4.63 4.70 11.86
CA GLY A 130 -6.08 4.95 11.84
C GLY A 130 -6.83 4.34 10.67
N ALA A 131 -6.16 3.58 9.78
CA ALA A 131 -6.82 2.99 8.62
C ALA A 131 -7.76 1.83 9.00
N THR A 132 -8.84 1.68 8.23
CA THR A 132 -9.52 0.40 8.12
C THR A 132 -8.73 -0.50 7.18
N VAL A 133 -8.39 -1.70 7.64
CA VAL A 133 -7.51 -2.61 6.88
C VAL A 133 -8.27 -3.88 6.49
N PRO A 134 -8.85 -3.94 5.27
CA PRO A 134 -9.54 -5.12 4.75
C PRO A 134 -8.67 -6.38 4.77
N THR A 135 -9.32 -7.53 4.86
CA THR A 135 -8.65 -8.82 4.97
C THR A 135 -9.05 -9.78 3.84
N PRO A 136 -8.13 -10.60 3.36
CA PRO A 136 -6.72 -10.70 3.75
C PRO A 136 -5.85 -9.62 3.12
N GLY A 137 -4.69 -9.33 3.72
CA GLY A 137 -3.59 -8.66 3.03
C GLY A 137 -3.09 -9.52 1.85
N LEU A 138 -2.34 -8.93 0.93
CA LEU A 138 -1.80 -9.64 -0.22
C LEU A 138 -0.33 -10.03 0.00
N ALA A 139 -0.08 -11.32 0.08
CA ALA A 139 1.27 -11.89 0.07
C ALA A 139 1.52 -12.51 -1.31
N VAL A 140 2.51 -12.00 -2.05
CA VAL A 140 2.87 -12.47 -3.39
C VAL A 140 4.27 -13.07 -3.37
N LEU A 141 4.39 -14.35 -3.73
CA LEU A 141 5.68 -14.95 -4.00
C LEU A 141 6.23 -14.49 -5.36
N GLU A 142 7.53 -14.26 -5.44
CA GLU A 142 8.17 -13.93 -6.73
C GLU A 142 7.91 -15.00 -7.80
N SER A 143 7.74 -16.26 -7.41
CA SER A 143 7.36 -17.36 -8.31
C SER A 143 5.93 -17.25 -8.85
N GLU A 144 5.07 -16.42 -8.26
CA GLU A 144 3.69 -16.20 -8.71
C GLU A 144 3.57 -15.07 -9.74
N LEU A 145 4.63 -14.28 -9.95
CA LEU A 145 4.61 -13.16 -10.91
C LEU A 145 4.15 -13.54 -12.32
N PRO A 146 4.46 -14.73 -12.88
CA PRO A 146 3.93 -15.11 -14.20
C PRO A 146 2.40 -15.18 -14.28
N ARG A 147 1.72 -15.35 -13.15
CA ARG A 147 0.24 -15.38 -13.05
C ARG A 147 -0.31 -14.27 -12.14
N LEU A 148 0.39 -13.15 -12.08
CA LEU A 148 0.06 -12.04 -11.19
C LEU A 148 -1.38 -11.56 -11.36
N ALA A 149 -1.86 -11.43 -12.59
CA ALA A 149 -3.22 -10.98 -12.88
C ALA A 149 -4.30 -11.84 -12.22
N GLU A 150 -4.12 -13.17 -12.20
CA GLU A 150 -5.04 -14.11 -11.53
C GLU A 150 -5.02 -13.90 -10.01
N VAL A 151 -3.82 -13.83 -9.43
CA VAL A 151 -3.61 -13.66 -7.98
C VAL A 151 -4.25 -12.36 -7.51
N VAL A 152 -3.97 -11.25 -8.20
CA VAL A 152 -4.49 -9.93 -7.88
C VAL A 152 -6.00 -9.85 -8.08
N THR A 153 -6.53 -10.41 -9.16
CA THR A 153 -7.98 -10.42 -9.44
C THR A 153 -8.75 -11.17 -8.36
N ALA A 154 -8.26 -12.33 -7.94
CA ALA A 154 -8.90 -13.13 -6.88
C ALA A 154 -8.85 -12.41 -5.53
N TRP A 155 -7.73 -11.79 -5.19
CA TRP A 155 -7.58 -11.00 -3.96
C TRP A 155 -8.48 -9.76 -3.98
N ALA A 156 -8.46 -8.97 -5.04
CA ALA A 156 -9.25 -7.75 -5.16
C ALA A 156 -10.76 -8.03 -5.06
N GLY A 157 -11.23 -9.16 -5.59
CA GLY A 157 -12.62 -9.60 -5.43
C GLY A 157 -13.06 -9.79 -3.99
N ARG A 158 -12.13 -10.16 -3.10
CA ARG A 158 -12.42 -10.35 -1.66
C ARG A 158 -12.35 -9.06 -0.85
N VAL A 159 -11.42 -8.18 -1.18
CA VAL A 159 -11.13 -7.01 -0.33
C VAL A 159 -11.83 -5.72 -0.81
N ALA A 160 -12.15 -5.59 -2.09
CA ALA A 160 -12.81 -4.40 -2.60
C ALA A 160 -14.18 -4.11 -1.96
N PRO A 161 -15.07 -5.11 -1.72
CA PRO A 161 -16.33 -4.86 -1.00
C PRO A 161 -16.11 -4.33 0.42
N GLN A 162 -15.08 -4.83 1.11
CA GLN A 162 -14.73 -4.36 2.46
C GLN A 162 -14.18 -2.92 2.42
N ALA A 163 -13.34 -2.60 1.42
CA ALA A 163 -12.83 -1.26 1.21
C ALA A 163 -13.97 -0.27 0.91
N ALA A 164 -14.94 -0.66 0.09
CA ALA A 164 -16.12 0.16 -0.20
C ALA A 164 -16.89 0.54 1.07
N VAL A 165 -17.11 -0.41 1.98
CA VAL A 165 -17.77 -0.16 3.27
C VAL A 165 -16.94 0.78 4.13
N ALA A 166 -15.61 0.59 4.17
CA ALA A 166 -14.72 1.40 4.98
C ALA A 166 -14.74 2.88 4.57
N ILE A 167 -14.75 3.17 3.26
CA ILE A 167 -14.77 4.54 2.75
C ILE A 167 -16.18 5.15 2.70
N GLY A 168 -17.23 4.33 2.57
CA GLY A 168 -18.62 4.78 2.58
C GLY A 168 -19.16 5.08 3.98
N GLY A 169 -18.64 4.44 5.01
CA GLY A 169 -19.02 4.63 6.41
C GLY A 169 -18.62 5.99 7.01
N GLY A 170 -17.72 6.73 6.36
CA GLY A 170 -17.32 8.09 6.79
C GLY A 170 -18.38 9.18 6.56
N VAL A 171 -19.53 8.85 5.97
CA VAL A 171 -20.61 9.81 5.65
C VAL A 171 -21.70 9.84 6.73
N LEU A 172 -21.64 8.99 7.75
CA LEU A 172 -22.67 8.84 8.80
C LEU A 172 -22.19 9.30 10.19
N GLY A 173 -21.24 10.20 10.28
CA GLY A 173 -20.76 10.78 11.52
C GLY A 173 -21.03 12.27 11.63
#